data_c2fbd4042953604ac7c2a168ddea0826
#
_entry.id   c2fbd4042953604ac7c2a168ddea0826
#
_cell.length_a   1.000
_cell.length_b   1.000
_cell.length_c   1.000
_cell.angle_alpha   90.00
_cell.angle_beta   90.00
_cell.angle_gamma   90.00
#
_symmetry.space_group_name_H-M   'P 1'
#
loop_
_entity.id
_entity.type
_entity.pdbx_description
1 polymer ?
#
loop_
_entity_poly.entity_id
_entity_poly.type
_entity_poly.pdbx_seq_one_letter_code
_entity_poly.pdbx_strand_id
1 'polypeptide(L)'
;LSLQRNPEETKRYVEACFGKSIYSQEYQEKIEQKLCVGNHKNCHLLFTKGNSRAGEDGLKESETEKNRNKIYTDENELSKIKGKREKKEIREFQAESARQYEKNKKHYEQNYAIYQNAIRRLTEKLKICLEEQEERFPEKAAHGKLNPREVWKAVYLDDPRVFERKEEVEIPGFSVDILIDASSSRKRMQEQIAAQAYILSKSLKQCKIPVQIYSYCSIRGYTILHIFPNCKEEREDELFRYVAAGNNRDGLA
;
A
#
# COMPACT_ATOMS: atom_id res chain seq x y z
N LEU A 1 4.59 -17.00 32.55
CA LEU A 1 6.04 -17.12 32.28
C LEU A 1 6.26 -16.89 30.80
N SER A 2 6.45 -15.61 30.39
CA SER A 2 6.90 -15.26 29.06
C SER A 2 8.36 -15.67 28.95
N LEU A 3 8.65 -16.77 28.27
CA LEU A 3 9.98 -17.08 27.81
C LEU A 3 10.50 -15.86 27.01
N GLN A 4 11.50 -15.18 27.56
CA GLN A 4 12.22 -14.12 26.85
C GLN A 4 12.87 -14.75 25.63
N ARG A 5 12.21 -14.63 24.49
CA ARG A 5 12.80 -15.06 23.21
C ARG A 5 13.91 -14.09 22.88
N ASN A 6 14.99 -14.61 22.32
CA ASN A 6 16.10 -13.78 21.84
C ASN A 6 15.57 -12.79 20.78
N PRO A 7 15.73 -11.47 20.94
CA PRO A 7 15.20 -10.49 20.00
C PRO A 7 15.70 -10.70 18.57
N GLU A 8 16.95 -11.14 18.39
CA GLU A 8 17.48 -11.44 17.05
C GLU A 8 16.80 -12.66 16.39
N GLU A 9 16.49 -13.71 17.15
CA GLU A 9 15.78 -14.88 16.61
C GLU A 9 14.35 -14.51 16.20
N THR A 10 13.70 -13.64 17.01
CA THR A 10 12.37 -13.13 16.68
C THR A 10 12.39 -12.28 15.41
N LYS A 11 13.40 -11.40 15.25
CA LYS A 11 13.60 -10.60 14.05
C LYS A 11 13.74 -11.50 12.81
N ARG A 12 14.62 -12.47 12.86
CA ARG A 12 14.82 -13.43 11.76
C ARG A 12 13.56 -14.21 11.40
N TYR A 13 12.79 -14.61 12.41
CA TYR A 13 11.48 -15.26 12.18
C TYR A 13 10.52 -14.35 11.41
N VAL A 14 10.39 -13.09 11.85
CA VAL A 14 9.46 -12.13 11.22
C VAL A 14 9.93 -11.78 9.80
N GLU A 15 11.23 -11.57 9.61
CA GLU A 15 11.81 -11.33 8.28
C GLU A 15 11.65 -12.53 7.32
N ALA A 16 11.74 -13.75 7.84
CA ALA A 16 11.52 -14.96 7.04
C ALA A 16 10.03 -15.13 6.63
N CYS A 17 9.09 -14.64 7.44
CA CYS A 17 7.66 -14.68 7.13
C CYS A 17 7.26 -13.57 6.14
N PHE A 18 7.70 -12.33 6.38
CA PHE A 18 7.17 -11.14 5.72
C PHE A 18 8.14 -10.45 4.76
N GLY A 19 9.40 -10.88 4.76
CA GLY A 19 10.46 -10.26 3.96
C GLY A 19 11.36 -9.34 4.78
N LYS A 20 12.52 -9.03 4.21
CA LYS A 20 13.54 -8.20 4.84
C LYS A 20 13.07 -6.75 4.98
N SER A 21 13.63 -6.07 5.99
CA SER A 21 13.44 -4.63 6.15
C SER A 21 14.01 -3.86 4.95
N ILE A 22 13.27 -2.84 4.48
CA ILE A 22 13.72 -1.91 3.44
C ILE A 22 14.66 -0.84 4.00
N TYR A 23 14.67 -0.65 5.32
CA TYR A 23 15.52 0.33 5.98
C TYR A 23 16.72 -0.32 6.65
N SER A 24 17.82 0.43 6.73
CA SER A 24 18.99 0.02 7.51
C SER A 24 18.63 -0.08 9.01
N GLN A 25 19.36 -0.89 9.74
CA GLN A 25 19.13 -1.10 11.16
C GLN A 25 19.21 0.20 11.95
N GLU A 26 20.19 1.07 11.66
CA GLU A 26 20.36 2.37 12.31
C GLU A 26 19.15 3.30 12.11
N TYR A 27 18.59 3.29 10.91
CA TYR A 27 17.42 4.11 10.61
C TYR A 27 16.17 3.57 11.29
N GLN A 28 16.01 2.27 11.32
CA GLN A 28 14.91 1.59 12.00
C GLN A 28 14.93 1.86 13.52
N GLU A 29 16.09 1.78 14.15
CA GLU A 29 16.27 2.12 15.57
C GLU A 29 15.90 3.59 15.88
N LYS A 30 16.25 4.52 15.00
CA LYS A 30 15.86 5.94 15.15
C LYS A 30 14.35 6.14 15.06
N ILE A 31 13.67 5.41 14.18
CA ILE A 31 12.21 5.44 14.07
C ILE A 31 11.58 4.83 15.33
N GLU A 32 12.06 3.67 15.77
CA GLU A 32 11.57 3.00 16.97
C GLU A 32 11.70 3.85 18.22
N GLN A 33 12.84 4.55 18.39
CA GLN A 33 13.04 5.49 19.51
C GLN A 33 12.01 6.62 19.53
N LYS A 34 11.52 7.06 18.40
CA LYS A 34 10.52 8.13 18.31
C LYS A 34 9.09 7.62 18.47
N LEU A 35 8.76 6.47 17.92
CA LEU A 35 7.40 5.95 17.85
C LEU A 35 7.08 4.94 18.96
N CYS A 36 8.05 4.15 19.38
CA CYS A 36 7.84 3.10 20.38
C CYS A 36 8.01 3.66 21.80
N VAL A 37 7.17 4.61 22.19
CA VAL A 37 7.17 5.26 23.52
C VAL A 37 5.90 4.93 24.31
N GLY A 38 5.91 5.16 25.61
CA GLY A 38 4.75 4.92 26.48
C GLY A 38 4.29 3.46 26.46
N ASN A 39 3.06 3.22 26.07
CA ASN A 39 2.45 1.88 26.01
C ASN A 39 3.09 0.96 24.94
N HIS A 40 3.83 1.53 24.00
CA HIS A 40 4.48 0.79 22.91
C HIS A 40 5.98 0.57 23.15
N LYS A 41 6.50 0.87 24.33
CA LYS A 41 7.91 0.83 24.75
C LYS A 41 8.43 -0.58 24.50
N ASN A 42 8.29 -1.50 24.04
CA ASN A 42 8.90 -2.81 23.74
C ASN A 42 8.36 -3.38 22.40
N CYS A 43 7.83 -2.50 21.57
CA CYS A 43 7.42 -2.86 20.23
C CYS A 43 8.56 -2.58 19.25
N HIS A 44 8.67 -3.41 18.24
CA HIS A 44 9.60 -3.24 17.15
C HIS A 44 8.81 -2.99 15.86
N LEU A 45 9.42 -2.30 14.91
CA LEU A 45 8.84 -2.01 13.62
C LEU A 45 9.55 -2.77 12.52
N LEU A 46 8.82 -3.28 11.55
CA LEU A 46 9.38 -3.86 10.33
C LEU A 46 8.68 -3.25 9.12
N PHE A 47 9.43 -2.56 8.28
CA PHE A 47 8.96 -2.03 7.00
C PHE A 47 9.45 -2.95 5.89
N THR A 48 8.54 -3.56 5.14
CA THR A 48 8.92 -4.55 4.12
C THR A 48 8.12 -4.38 2.83
N LYS A 49 8.72 -4.77 1.71
CA LYS A 49 8.03 -4.93 0.42
C LYS A 49 7.59 -6.38 0.16
N GLY A 50 7.69 -7.25 1.15
CA GLY A 50 7.39 -8.67 1.01
C GLY A 50 8.57 -9.49 0.50
N ASN A 51 8.32 -10.77 0.26
CA ASN A 51 9.30 -11.73 -0.26
C ASN A 51 9.32 -11.77 -1.81
N SER A 52 8.84 -10.72 -2.50
CA SER A 52 8.90 -10.64 -3.95
C SER A 52 10.32 -10.30 -4.41
N ARG A 53 10.74 -10.83 -5.56
CA ARG A 53 12.03 -10.55 -6.23
C ARG A 53 12.19 -9.09 -6.72
N ALA A 54 11.73 -8.11 -5.98
CA ALA A 54 11.90 -6.71 -6.33
C ALA A 54 13.24 -6.16 -5.80
N GLY A 55 14.35 -6.78 -6.20
CA GLY A 55 15.69 -6.37 -5.76
C GLY A 55 16.80 -6.64 -6.78
N GLU A 56 16.47 -7.20 -7.95
CA GLU A 56 17.43 -7.33 -9.05
C GLU A 56 16.94 -6.49 -10.22
N ASP A 57 17.28 -5.21 -10.20
CA ASP A 57 17.28 -4.36 -11.38
C ASP A 57 18.19 -4.97 -12.43
N GLY A 58 17.58 -5.38 -13.54
CA GLY A 58 18.25 -5.63 -14.80
C GLY A 58 18.83 -7.03 -14.97
N LEU A 59 17.99 -8.04 -15.27
CA LEU A 59 18.37 -9.12 -16.17
C LEU A 59 17.12 -9.94 -16.60
N LYS A 60 16.79 -9.78 -17.91
CA LYS A 60 16.07 -10.73 -18.79
C LYS A 60 14.59 -11.04 -18.53
N GLU A 61 13.77 -10.34 -19.30
CA GLU A 61 12.40 -10.70 -19.74
C GLU A 61 12.39 -12.03 -20.53
N SER A 62 12.53 -13.16 -19.91
CA SER A 62 12.28 -14.45 -20.57
C SER A 62 12.08 -15.65 -19.67
N GLU A 63 11.49 -15.50 -18.51
CA GLU A 63 11.05 -16.66 -17.74
C GLU A 63 9.54 -16.63 -17.53
N THR A 64 8.91 -17.62 -18.17
CA THR A 64 7.48 -17.93 -18.20
C THR A 64 6.76 -17.77 -16.86
N GLU A 65 5.50 -17.29 -16.93
CA GLU A 65 4.56 -17.06 -15.80
C GLU A 65 4.50 -18.18 -14.75
N LYS A 66 4.88 -19.40 -15.09
CA LYS A 66 4.93 -20.53 -14.16
C LYS A 66 6.00 -20.40 -13.06
N ASN A 67 7.02 -19.56 -13.23
CA ASN A 67 8.08 -19.37 -12.22
C ASN A 67 7.79 -18.19 -11.27
N ARG A 68 6.80 -17.33 -11.56
CA ARG A 68 6.43 -16.22 -10.69
C ARG A 68 5.79 -16.64 -9.37
N ASN A 69 5.24 -17.84 -9.30
CA ASN A 69 4.54 -18.38 -8.11
C ASN A 69 5.39 -19.28 -7.22
N LYS A 70 6.68 -19.51 -7.53
CA LYS A 70 7.55 -20.22 -6.60
C LYS A 70 7.85 -19.34 -5.40
N ILE A 71 7.38 -19.76 -4.25
CA ILE A 71 7.76 -19.24 -2.95
C ILE A 71 9.28 -19.42 -2.84
N TYR A 72 10.02 -18.33 -3.02
CA TYR A 72 11.45 -18.34 -2.73
C TYR A 72 11.63 -18.34 -1.22
N THR A 73 11.58 -19.52 -0.65
CA THR A 73 12.17 -19.75 0.64
C THR A 73 13.68 -19.65 0.41
N ASP A 74 14.29 -18.58 0.88
CA ASP A 74 15.74 -18.48 0.90
C ASP A 74 16.22 -19.58 1.87
N GLU A 75 16.60 -20.75 1.33
CA GLU A 75 17.02 -21.89 2.16
C GLU A 75 18.20 -21.51 3.06
N ASN A 76 18.99 -20.52 2.63
CA ASN A 76 20.06 -19.94 3.41
C ASN A 76 19.53 -19.19 4.65
N GLU A 77 18.44 -18.46 4.54
CA GLU A 77 17.82 -17.78 5.69
C GLU A 77 17.15 -18.79 6.65
N LEU A 78 16.48 -19.81 6.11
CA LEU A 78 15.92 -20.89 6.93
C LEU A 78 17.01 -21.71 7.65
N SER A 79 18.19 -21.86 7.07
CA SER A 79 19.30 -22.58 7.71
C SER A 79 19.77 -21.88 8.99
N LYS A 80 19.70 -20.55 9.04
CA LYS A 80 20.11 -19.72 10.18
C LYS A 80 19.14 -19.80 11.37
N ILE A 81 17.91 -20.30 11.19
CA ILE A 81 16.93 -20.46 12.26
C ILE A 81 17.17 -21.81 12.93
N LYS A 82 17.43 -21.81 14.24
CA LYS A 82 17.78 -23.01 14.98
C LYS A 82 16.60 -23.92 15.33
N GLY A 83 15.38 -23.36 15.48
CA GLY A 83 14.20 -24.09 15.94
C GLY A 83 13.51 -24.91 14.85
N LYS A 84 13.43 -26.27 14.98
CA LYS A 84 12.66 -27.12 14.05
C LYS A 84 11.18 -26.67 13.95
N ARG A 85 10.59 -26.30 15.09
CA ARG A 85 9.19 -25.83 15.17
C ARG A 85 9.01 -24.50 14.42
N GLU A 86 9.93 -23.57 14.59
CA GLU A 86 9.87 -22.27 13.91
C GLU A 86 10.03 -22.41 12.40
N LYS A 87 10.94 -23.27 11.96
CA LYS A 87 11.09 -23.60 10.52
C LYS A 87 9.79 -24.14 9.93
N LYS A 88 9.07 -24.99 10.68
CA LYS A 88 7.78 -25.52 10.26
C LYS A 88 6.72 -24.42 10.17
N GLU A 89 6.60 -23.60 11.20
CA GLU A 89 5.66 -22.46 11.24
C GLU A 89 5.89 -21.48 10.05
N ILE A 90 7.15 -21.17 9.73
CA ILE A 90 7.49 -20.31 8.59
C ILE A 90 7.06 -20.94 7.26
N ARG A 91 7.37 -22.22 7.05
CA ARG A 91 6.95 -22.92 5.83
C ARG A 91 5.43 -22.99 5.68
N GLU A 92 4.73 -23.25 6.77
CA GLU A 92 3.26 -23.27 6.80
C GLU A 92 2.69 -21.88 6.46
N PHE A 93 3.25 -20.82 7.05
CA PHE A 93 2.84 -19.45 6.76
C PHE A 93 3.09 -19.07 5.29
N GLN A 94 4.25 -19.40 4.75
CA GLN A 94 4.57 -19.12 3.35
C GLN A 94 3.65 -19.91 2.40
N ALA A 95 3.40 -21.18 2.71
CA ALA A 95 2.49 -22.00 1.92
C ALA A 95 1.03 -21.47 1.98
N GLU A 96 0.59 -20.99 3.16
CA GLU A 96 -0.72 -20.37 3.30
C GLU A 96 -0.80 -19.04 2.54
N SER A 97 0.25 -18.22 2.60
CA SER A 97 0.32 -16.94 1.84
C SER A 97 0.21 -17.18 0.34
N ALA A 98 0.88 -18.20 -0.19
CA ALA A 98 0.76 -18.53 -1.61
C ALA A 98 -0.64 -19.02 -1.98
N ARG A 99 -1.24 -19.88 -1.15
CA ARG A 99 -2.62 -20.33 -1.38
C ARG A 99 -3.61 -19.17 -1.30
N GLN A 100 -3.37 -18.22 -0.40
CA GLN A 100 -4.23 -17.04 -0.28
C GLN A 100 -4.12 -16.12 -1.49
N TYR A 101 -2.92 -15.93 -2.01
CA TYR A 101 -2.73 -15.20 -3.27
C TYR A 101 -3.58 -15.77 -4.41
N GLU A 102 -3.53 -17.08 -4.62
CA GLU A 102 -4.34 -17.75 -5.64
C GLU A 102 -5.86 -17.60 -5.39
N LYS A 103 -6.29 -17.68 -4.12
CA LYS A 103 -7.70 -17.45 -3.76
C LYS A 103 -8.12 -16.01 -4.02
N ASN A 104 -7.32 -15.03 -3.66
CA ASN A 104 -7.60 -13.61 -3.89
C ASN A 104 -7.74 -13.33 -5.39
N LYS A 105 -6.79 -13.83 -6.19
CA LYS A 105 -6.82 -13.69 -7.65
C LYS A 105 -8.05 -14.35 -8.27
N LYS A 106 -8.32 -15.60 -7.92
CA LYS A 106 -9.49 -16.34 -8.39
C LYS A 106 -10.80 -15.66 -8.01
N HIS A 107 -10.90 -15.13 -6.79
CA HIS A 107 -12.07 -14.39 -6.34
C HIS A 107 -12.31 -13.14 -7.20
N TYR A 108 -11.25 -12.39 -7.51
CA TYR A 108 -11.33 -11.23 -8.38
C TYR A 108 -11.76 -11.63 -9.80
N GLU A 109 -11.19 -12.67 -10.36
CA GLU A 109 -11.53 -13.18 -11.70
C GLU A 109 -12.99 -13.64 -11.79
N GLN A 110 -13.49 -14.35 -10.79
CA GLN A 110 -14.89 -14.79 -10.71
C GLN A 110 -15.88 -13.63 -10.66
N ASN A 111 -15.50 -12.51 -10.08
CA ASN A 111 -16.33 -11.31 -9.93
C ASN A 111 -15.92 -10.19 -10.87
N TYR A 112 -15.13 -10.48 -11.89
CA TYR A 112 -14.49 -9.48 -12.75
C TYR A 112 -15.45 -8.42 -13.29
N ALA A 113 -16.60 -8.83 -13.85
CA ALA A 113 -17.58 -7.91 -14.43
C ALA A 113 -18.15 -6.94 -13.39
N ILE A 114 -18.42 -7.43 -12.17
CA ILE A 114 -18.92 -6.61 -11.05
C ILE A 114 -17.86 -5.59 -10.65
N TYR A 115 -16.61 -6.03 -10.50
CA TYR A 115 -15.51 -5.17 -10.07
C TYR A 115 -15.11 -4.14 -11.14
N GLN A 116 -15.15 -4.49 -12.41
CA GLN A 116 -14.94 -3.53 -13.50
C GLN A 116 -16.02 -2.44 -13.51
N ASN A 117 -17.29 -2.79 -13.28
CA ASN A 117 -18.36 -1.81 -13.12
C ASN A 117 -18.14 -0.90 -11.88
N ALA A 118 -17.65 -1.48 -10.78
CA ALA A 118 -17.33 -0.71 -9.58
C ALA A 118 -16.20 0.29 -9.83
N ILE A 119 -15.12 -0.15 -10.51
CA ILE A 119 -13.99 0.71 -10.91
C ILE A 119 -14.49 1.87 -11.76
N ARG A 120 -15.29 1.59 -12.80
CA ARG A 120 -15.81 2.62 -13.69
C ARG A 120 -16.65 3.65 -12.93
N ARG A 121 -17.62 3.19 -12.12
CA ARG A 121 -18.49 4.08 -11.32
C ARG A 121 -17.71 4.91 -10.32
N LEU A 122 -16.71 4.33 -9.67
CA LEU A 122 -15.88 5.06 -8.72
C LEU A 122 -15.01 6.09 -9.43
N THR A 123 -14.41 5.74 -10.56
CA THR A 123 -13.62 6.66 -11.39
C THR A 123 -14.47 7.85 -11.87
N GLU A 124 -15.69 7.60 -12.36
CA GLU A 124 -16.62 8.65 -12.78
C GLU A 124 -16.96 9.60 -11.62
N LYS A 125 -17.29 9.07 -10.45
CA LYS A 125 -17.56 9.89 -9.26
C LYS A 125 -16.35 10.69 -8.81
N LEU A 126 -15.16 10.10 -8.80
CA LEU A 126 -13.94 10.81 -8.44
C LEU A 126 -13.65 11.95 -9.41
N LYS A 127 -13.82 11.75 -10.72
CA LYS A 127 -13.64 12.79 -11.72
C LYS A 127 -14.60 13.97 -11.49
N ILE A 128 -15.88 13.68 -11.26
CA ILE A 128 -16.88 14.72 -10.96
C ILE A 128 -16.49 15.51 -9.70
N CYS A 129 -16.08 14.82 -8.63
CA CYS A 129 -15.64 15.49 -7.40
C CYS A 129 -14.40 16.37 -7.61
N LEU A 130 -13.45 15.94 -8.45
CA LEU A 130 -12.27 16.74 -8.79
C LEU A 130 -12.65 17.98 -9.61
N GLU A 131 -13.48 17.82 -10.63
CA GLU A 131 -13.99 18.91 -11.45
C GLU A 131 -14.75 19.95 -10.60
N GLU A 132 -15.60 19.50 -9.67
CA GLU A 132 -16.31 20.40 -8.74
C GLU A 132 -15.37 21.18 -7.82
N GLN A 133 -14.23 20.59 -7.43
CA GLN A 133 -13.24 21.30 -6.63
C GLN A 133 -12.49 22.36 -7.44
N GLU A 134 -12.13 22.07 -8.68
CA GLU A 134 -11.50 23.03 -9.59
C GLU A 134 -12.43 24.23 -9.88
N GLU A 135 -13.74 23.99 -10.03
CA GLU A 135 -14.72 25.05 -10.24
C GLU A 135 -14.91 25.99 -9.03
N ARG A 136 -14.63 25.50 -7.81
CA ARG A 136 -14.77 26.31 -6.57
C ARG A 136 -13.66 27.33 -6.39
N PHE A 137 -12.51 27.14 -7.00
CA PHE A 137 -11.34 28.01 -6.83
C PHE A 137 -10.71 28.39 -8.17
N PRO A 138 -11.46 29.09 -9.05
CA PRO A 138 -10.89 29.58 -10.29
C PRO A 138 -9.77 30.59 -9.98
N GLU A 139 -8.62 30.43 -10.59
CA GLU A 139 -7.55 31.42 -10.47
C GLU A 139 -7.91 32.73 -11.20
N LYS A 140 -7.66 33.87 -10.54
CA LYS A 140 -7.80 35.17 -11.14
C LYS A 140 -6.64 35.42 -12.10
N ALA A 141 -6.97 35.70 -13.35
CA ALA A 141 -6.01 35.92 -14.41
C ALA A 141 -6.30 37.20 -15.18
N ALA A 142 -5.30 37.67 -15.91
CA ALA A 142 -5.46 38.82 -16.81
C ALA A 142 -6.10 38.46 -18.17
N HIS A 143 -6.32 37.14 -18.42
CA HIS A 143 -6.93 36.62 -19.65
C HIS A 143 -7.62 35.29 -19.35
N GLY A 144 -8.66 34.95 -20.11
CA GLY A 144 -9.49 33.77 -19.92
C GLY A 144 -10.97 34.05 -20.03
N LYS A 145 -11.80 33.37 -19.24
CA LYS A 145 -13.23 33.61 -19.15
C LYS A 145 -13.51 34.83 -18.26
N LEU A 146 -14.16 35.87 -18.79
CA LEU A 146 -14.48 37.07 -18.01
C LEU A 146 -15.39 36.70 -16.82
N ASN A 147 -15.00 37.15 -15.60
CA ASN A 147 -15.88 37.08 -14.44
C ASN A 147 -16.69 38.35 -14.30
N PRO A 148 -18.01 38.34 -14.60
CA PRO A 148 -18.84 39.53 -14.55
C PRO A 148 -18.87 40.21 -13.18
N ARG A 149 -18.64 39.49 -12.12
CA ARG A 149 -18.63 40.00 -10.73
C ARG A 149 -17.38 40.81 -10.40
N GLU A 150 -16.30 40.62 -11.15
CA GLU A 150 -14.99 41.24 -10.90
C GLU A 150 -14.68 42.40 -11.90
N VAL A 151 -15.48 42.57 -12.96
CA VAL A 151 -15.23 43.55 -14.02
C VAL A 151 -15.07 44.97 -13.48
N TRP A 152 -15.81 45.34 -12.45
CA TRP A 152 -15.69 46.63 -11.79
C TRP A 152 -14.28 46.93 -11.29
N LYS A 153 -13.47 45.91 -10.96
CA LYS A 153 -12.09 46.09 -10.51
C LYS A 153 -11.19 46.59 -11.62
N ALA A 154 -11.40 46.17 -12.85
CA ALA A 154 -10.64 46.66 -13.98
C ALA A 154 -10.92 48.17 -14.22
N VAL A 155 -12.17 48.59 -13.96
CA VAL A 155 -12.59 49.98 -14.22
C VAL A 155 -12.20 50.91 -13.08
N TYR A 156 -12.35 50.49 -11.83
CA TYR A 156 -12.15 51.36 -10.67
C TYR A 156 -10.85 51.20 -9.94
N LEU A 157 -10.19 50.02 -10.06
CA LEU A 157 -8.95 49.67 -9.34
C LEU A 157 -7.77 49.46 -10.27
N ASP A 158 -7.98 49.57 -11.59
CA ASP A 158 -6.95 49.28 -12.61
C ASP A 158 -6.32 47.86 -12.44
N ASP A 159 -7.10 46.88 -11.92
CA ASP A 159 -6.67 45.51 -11.76
C ASP A 159 -7.15 44.68 -12.98
N PRO A 160 -6.21 44.25 -13.86
CA PRO A 160 -6.58 43.48 -15.07
C PRO A 160 -7.00 42.03 -14.77
N ARG A 161 -6.84 41.51 -13.52
CA ARG A 161 -7.17 40.15 -13.12
C ARG A 161 -8.65 39.93 -12.88
N VAL A 162 -9.46 40.25 -13.89
CA VAL A 162 -10.93 40.11 -13.90
C VAL A 162 -11.41 38.88 -14.67
N PHE A 163 -10.46 38.08 -15.15
CA PHE A 163 -10.74 36.83 -15.85
C PHE A 163 -10.51 35.65 -14.93
N GLU A 164 -11.23 34.59 -15.18
CA GLU A 164 -11.05 33.27 -14.55
C GLU A 164 -10.31 32.36 -15.54
N ARG A 165 -9.24 31.79 -15.11
CA ARG A 165 -8.52 30.75 -15.83
C ARG A 165 -8.75 29.42 -15.14
N LYS A 166 -9.24 28.44 -15.88
CA LYS A 166 -9.18 27.04 -15.48
C LYS A 166 -7.80 26.54 -15.89
N GLU A 167 -6.91 26.30 -14.93
CA GLU A 167 -5.75 25.49 -15.22
C GLU A 167 -6.20 24.04 -15.34
N GLU A 168 -5.95 23.41 -16.47
CA GLU A 168 -6.04 21.96 -16.58
C GLU A 168 -4.92 21.37 -15.75
N VAL A 169 -5.20 21.10 -14.47
CA VAL A 169 -4.27 20.40 -13.60
C VAL A 169 -4.25 18.96 -14.07
N GLU A 170 -3.25 18.62 -14.88
CA GLU A 170 -3.07 17.24 -15.39
C GLU A 170 -2.87 16.21 -14.27
N ILE A 171 -2.41 16.66 -13.08
CA ILE A 171 -2.15 15.82 -11.92
C ILE A 171 -2.73 16.49 -10.69
N PRO A 172 -3.62 15.82 -9.92
CA PRO A 172 -4.10 16.35 -8.66
C PRO A 172 -2.94 16.71 -7.72
N GLY A 173 -3.04 17.87 -7.05
CA GLY A 173 -2.01 18.35 -6.12
C GLY A 173 -1.93 17.56 -4.79
N PHE A 174 -2.56 16.38 -4.70
CA PHE A 174 -2.57 15.50 -3.52
C PHE A 174 -2.30 14.05 -3.90
N SER A 175 -1.86 13.27 -2.93
CA SER A 175 -1.71 11.82 -3.01
C SER A 175 -2.61 11.12 -2.00
N VAL A 176 -2.90 9.86 -2.21
CA VAL A 176 -3.74 9.04 -1.32
C VAL A 176 -2.93 7.87 -0.79
N ASP A 177 -2.85 7.77 0.53
CA ASP A 177 -2.28 6.64 1.23
C ASP A 177 -3.41 5.77 1.81
N ILE A 178 -3.39 4.47 1.49
CA ILE A 178 -4.38 3.50 1.94
C ILE A 178 -3.73 2.53 2.91
N LEU A 179 -4.17 2.55 4.16
CA LEU A 179 -3.70 1.63 5.19
C LEU A 179 -4.74 0.54 5.43
N ILE A 180 -4.35 -0.72 5.26
CA ILE A 180 -5.22 -1.91 5.36
C ILE A 180 -4.86 -2.70 6.61
N ASP A 181 -5.86 -2.98 7.42
CA ASP A 181 -5.73 -3.90 8.56
C ASP A 181 -5.54 -5.35 8.06
N ALA A 182 -4.39 -5.94 8.35
CA ALA A 182 -4.04 -7.31 8.04
C ALA A 182 -3.99 -8.22 9.29
N SER A 183 -4.76 -7.89 10.31
CA SER A 183 -4.87 -8.75 11.51
C SER A 183 -5.64 -10.05 11.23
N SER A 184 -5.44 -11.05 12.07
CA SER A 184 -6.08 -12.38 11.95
C SER A 184 -7.61 -12.34 11.96
N SER A 185 -8.20 -11.30 12.55
CA SER A 185 -9.67 -11.09 12.52
C SER A 185 -10.21 -10.93 11.09
N ARG A 186 -9.37 -10.49 10.15
CA ARG A 186 -9.72 -10.28 8.74
C ARG A 186 -9.60 -11.54 7.87
N LYS A 187 -9.16 -12.67 8.41
CA LYS A 187 -8.96 -13.93 7.66
C LYS A 187 -10.17 -14.37 6.83
N ARG A 188 -11.38 -14.10 7.29
CA ARG A 188 -12.62 -14.48 6.57
C ARG A 188 -12.95 -13.56 5.38
N MET A 189 -12.33 -12.39 5.30
CA MET A 189 -12.65 -11.35 4.31
C MET A 189 -11.45 -11.00 3.43
N GLN A 190 -10.41 -11.81 3.43
CA GLN A 190 -9.15 -11.51 2.75
C GLN A 190 -9.34 -11.27 1.25
N GLU A 191 -10.13 -12.12 0.59
CA GLU A 191 -10.42 -12.02 -0.84
C GLU A 191 -11.14 -10.71 -1.18
N GLN A 192 -12.09 -10.32 -0.33
CA GLN A 192 -12.86 -9.09 -0.52
C GLN A 192 -11.98 -7.85 -0.27
N ILE A 193 -11.16 -7.87 0.77
CA ILE A 193 -10.24 -6.76 1.11
C ILE A 193 -9.22 -6.56 -0.02
N ALA A 194 -8.61 -7.65 -0.51
CA ALA A 194 -7.68 -7.59 -1.63
C ALA A 194 -8.33 -7.03 -2.91
N ALA A 195 -9.55 -7.47 -3.21
CA ALA A 195 -10.31 -6.96 -4.35
C ALA A 195 -10.68 -5.48 -4.18
N GLN A 196 -11.09 -5.05 -2.99
CA GLN A 196 -11.38 -3.64 -2.70
C GLN A 196 -10.14 -2.74 -2.83
N ALA A 197 -9.00 -3.19 -2.30
CA ALA A 197 -7.74 -2.47 -2.46
C ALA A 197 -7.37 -2.30 -3.94
N TYR A 198 -7.54 -3.34 -4.73
CA TYR A 198 -7.31 -3.29 -6.17
C TYR A 198 -8.26 -2.31 -6.88
N ILE A 199 -9.57 -2.36 -6.58
CA ILE A 199 -10.57 -1.44 -7.15
C ILE A 199 -10.22 0.02 -6.84
N LEU A 200 -9.88 0.33 -5.59
CA LEU A 200 -9.50 1.68 -5.17
C LEU A 200 -8.22 2.14 -5.89
N SER A 201 -7.20 1.31 -5.90
CA SER A 201 -5.93 1.60 -6.59
C SER A 201 -6.16 1.91 -8.06
N LYS A 202 -6.92 1.04 -8.75
CA LYS A 202 -7.21 1.19 -10.17
C LYS A 202 -8.01 2.45 -10.47
N SER A 203 -9.02 2.75 -9.67
CA SER A 203 -9.87 3.94 -9.84
C SER A 203 -9.09 5.24 -9.63
N LEU A 204 -8.26 5.31 -8.60
CA LEU A 204 -7.40 6.47 -8.32
C LEU A 204 -6.37 6.68 -9.43
N LYS A 205 -5.75 5.59 -9.90
CA LYS A 205 -4.81 5.63 -11.03
C LYS A 205 -5.46 6.16 -12.31
N GLN A 206 -6.70 5.74 -12.61
CA GLN A 206 -7.46 6.26 -13.76
C GLN A 206 -7.77 7.75 -13.66
N CYS A 207 -7.82 8.30 -12.44
CA CYS A 207 -7.93 9.73 -12.16
C CYS A 207 -6.57 10.43 -12.07
N LYS A 208 -5.45 9.75 -12.41
CA LYS A 208 -4.08 10.26 -12.28
C LYS A 208 -3.69 10.68 -10.84
N ILE A 209 -4.39 10.16 -9.82
CA ILE A 209 -4.09 10.41 -8.41
C ILE A 209 -3.00 9.43 -7.97
N PRO A 210 -1.85 9.91 -7.47
CA PRO A 210 -0.84 9.05 -6.87
C PRO A 210 -1.41 8.32 -5.66
N VAL A 211 -1.27 6.99 -5.63
CA VAL A 211 -1.77 6.16 -4.52
C VAL A 211 -0.66 5.23 -4.04
N GLN A 212 -0.53 5.13 -2.72
CA GLN A 212 0.32 4.15 -2.07
C GLN A 212 -0.53 3.29 -1.12
N ILE A 213 -0.31 1.98 -1.15
CA ILE A 213 -1.06 1.03 -0.32
C ILE A 213 -0.12 0.33 0.65
N TYR A 214 -0.58 0.23 1.88
CA TYR A 214 0.12 -0.44 2.97
C TYR A 214 -0.83 -1.42 3.65
N SER A 215 -0.30 -2.52 4.16
CA SER A 215 -1.01 -3.33 5.14
C SER A 215 -0.21 -3.47 6.42
N TYR A 216 -0.90 -3.56 7.56
CA TYR A 216 -0.24 -3.69 8.84
C TYR A 216 -0.80 -4.84 9.67
N CYS A 217 0.08 -5.47 10.42
CA CYS A 217 -0.28 -6.46 11.45
C CYS A 217 0.81 -6.50 12.54
N SER A 218 0.52 -7.14 13.67
CA SER A 218 1.49 -7.30 14.75
C SER A 218 1.70 -8.77 15.08
N ILE A 219 2.97 -9.21 15.07
CA ILE A 219 3.37 -10.58 15.39
C ILE A 219 4.58 -10.56 16.31
N ARG A 220 4.51 -11.27 17.41
CA ARG A 220 5.62 -11.47 18.36
C ARG A 220 6.29 -10.18 18.83
N GLY A 221 5.54 -9.09 18.97
CA GLY A 221 6.06 -7.79 19.38
C GLY A 221 6.58 -6.90 18.26
N TYR A 222 6.58 -7.38 17.01
CA TYR A 222 6.83 -6.58 15.82
C TYR A 222 5.51 -6.07 15.23
N THR A 223 5.44 -4.78 14.94
CA THR A 223 4.43 -4.21 14.06
C THR A 223 5.02 -4.16 12.65
N ILE A 224 4.40 -4.87 11.75
CA ILE A 224 4.87 -5.07 10.38
C ILE A 224 4.05 -4.17 9.48
N LEU A 225 4.70 -3.30 8.74
CA LEU A 225 4.12 -2.49 7.69
C LEU A 225 4.59 -3.03 6.34
N HIS A 226 3.70 -3.70 5.63
CA HIS A 226 3.96 -4.19 4.29
C HIS A 226 3.56 -3.12 3.27
N ILE A 227 4.52 -2.70 2.46
CA ILE A 227 4.38 -1.66 1.44
C ILE A 227 4.17 -2.35 0.10
N PHE A 228 2.99 -2.21 -0.47
CA PHE A 228 2.73 -2.73 -1.81
C PHE A 228 3.41 -1.87 -2.88
N PRO A 229 3.86 -2.45 -4.00
CA PRO A 229 4.47 -1.70 -5.09
C PRO A 229 3.57 -0.56 -5.56
N ASN A 230 4.18 0.58 -5.86
CA ASN A 230 3.45 1.75 -6.33
C ASN A 230 2.81 1.45 -7.70
N CYS A 231 1.60 1.96 -7.93
CA CYS A 231 0.85 1.77 -9.17
C CYS A 231 1.59 2.25 -10.45
N LYS A 232 2.69 2.99 -10.31
CA LYS A 232 3.55 3.38 -11.43
C LYS A 232 4.27 2.18 -12.09
N GLU A 233 4.41 1.05 -11.38
CA GLU A 233 5.23 -0.08 -11.81
C GLU A 233 4.46 -1.19 -12.53
N GLU A 234 3.20 -0.98 -12.93
CA GLU A 234 2.33 -1.98 -13.60
C GLU A 234 2.15 -3.31 -12.84
N ARG A 235 2.47 -3.33 -11.54
CA ARG A 235 2.40 -4.53 -10.68
C ARG A 235 1.18 -4.52 -9.77
N GLU A 236 0.03 -4.18 -10.30
CA GLU A 236 -1.22 -4.12 -9.52
C GLU A 236 -1.61 -5.48 -8.93
N ASP A 237 -1.20 -6.58 -9.57
CA ASP A 237 -1.44 -7.94 -9.12
C ASP A 237 -0.78 -8.28 -7.78
N GLU A 238 0.24 -7.51 -7.37
CA GLU A 238 0.88 -7.68 -6.06
C GLU A 238 -0.07 -7.39 -4.89
N LEU A 239 -1.15 -6.63 -5.11
CA LEU A 239 -2.19 -6.41 -4.10
C LEU A 239 -2.92 -7.70 -3.71
N PHE A 240 -2.97 -8.69 -4.61
CA PHE A 240 -3.53 -10.01 -4.28
C PHE A 240 -2.64 -10.82 -3.32
N ARG A 241 -1.41 -10.38 -3.03
CA ARG A 241 -0.55 -10.96 -1.99
C ARG A 241 -0.96 -10.55 -0.57
N TYR A 242 -2.02 -9.78 -0.42
CA TYR A 242 -2.57 -9.47 0.89
C TYR A 242 -2.90 -10.74 1.68
N VAL A 243 -2.38 -10.83 2.90
CA VAL A 243 -2.59 -11.95 3.84
C VAL A 243 -2.84 -11.41 5.23
N ALA A 244 -3.90 -11.88 5.87
CA ALA A 244 -4.20 -11.53 7.25
C ALA A 244 -3.45 -12.45 8.22
N ALA A 245 -2.66 -11.87 9.11
CA ALA A 245 -1.84 -12.58 10.08
C ALA A 245 -1.67 -11.77 11.38
N GLY A 246 -1.34 -12.48 12.45
CA GLY A 246 -1.01 -11.82 13.73
C GLY A 246 -2.19 -11.11 14.39
N ASN A 247 -1.87 -10.14 15.23
CA ASN A 247 -2.81 -9.31 15.96
C ASN A 247 -2.86 -7.90 15.39
N ASN A 248 -3.72 -7.08 15.96
CA ASN A 248 -3.84 -5.67 15.65
C ASN A 248 -3.34 -4.85 16.84
N ARG A 249 -2.44 -3.89 16.59
CA ARG A 249 -1.98 -2.89 17.56
C ARG A 249 -2.19 -1.50 16.95
N ASP A 250 -3.41 -1.03 17.04
CA ASP A 250 -3.91 0.18 16.36
C ASP A 250 -3.14 1.44 16.70
N GLY A 251 -2.52 1.49 17.87
CA GLY A 251 -1.81 2.67 18.34
C GLY A 251 -0.44 2.91 17.68
N LEU A 252 0.07 2.00 16.86
CA LEU A 252 1.34 2.14 16.13
C LEU A 252 1.18 2.24 14.60
N ALA A 253 0.02 1.90 14.07
CA ALA A 253 -0.29 1.98 12.64
C ALA A 253 -0.79 3.39 12.20
#